data_680716db5498805506522468d1c42ada
#
_entry.id   680716db5498805506522468d1c42ada
#
_cell.length_a   1.000
_cell.length_b   1.000
_cell.length_c   1.000
_cell.angle_alpha   90.00
_cell.angle_beta   90.00
_cell.angle_gamma   90.00
#
_symmetry.space_group_name_H-M   'P 1'
#
loop_
_entity.id
_entity.type
_entity.pdbx_description
1 polymer ?
#
loop_
_entity_poly.entity_id
_entity_poly.type
_entity_poly.pdbx_seq_one_letter_code
_entity_poly.pdbx_strand_id
1 'polypeptide(L)'
;VKQIVIKTPEEIAKMRHSGALLAKVFAMLDEVIVEGISTMEINDRAEAFIVEELKSRPASKGQYDFPYVLNTSIDDVVCHGVPSASKILRSGMIVNVDITLENGGYIADSSKMYCIGQVTPLAKRLVNNVYESMWQGIRAVKPGATLGDIGHAVQRHAEQAGYSIVREYCGHGIGRDMHEEPAVLHYGQPGSGLVLQEGMVFTIEPMINQATAASSRRKTAGRW
;
A
#
# COMPACT_ATOMS: atom_id res chain seq x y z
N VAL A 1 21.78 -13.70 -3.33
CA VAL A 1 20.68 -13.47 -2.37
C VAL A 1 20.85 -12.05 -1.86
N LYS A 2 19.88 -11.16 -2.10
CA LYS A 2 19.93 -9.80 -1.53
C LYS A 2 19.88 -9.93 0.00
N GLN A 3 20.72 -9.17 0.68
CA GLN A 3 20.82 -9.22 2.13
C GLN A 3 19.69 -8.38 2.76
N ILE A 4 19.12 -8.88 3.86
CA ILE A 4 18.17 -8.10 4.66
C ILE A 4 18.92 -6.98 5.37
N VAL A 5 18.43 -5.76 5.23
CA VAL A 5 19.03 -4.58 5.85
C VAL A 5 18.39 -4.34 7.22
N ILE A 6 19.20 -4.45 8.26
CA ILE A 6 18.80 -4.09 9.63
C ILE A 6 19.10 -2.59 9.82
N LYS A 7 18.07 -1.79 10.07
CA LYS A 7 18.18 -0.34 10.21
C LYS A 7 18.69 0.02 11.61
N THR A 8 19.59 0.99 11.65
CA THR A 8 20.03 1.60 12.92
C THR A 8 18.93 2.49 13.50
N PRO A 9 19.00 2.84 14.79
CA PRO A 9 18.05 3.79 15.40
C PRO A 9 17.97 5.13 14.65
N GLU A 10 19.09 5.63 14.13
CA GLU A 10 19.16 6.87 13.36
C GLU A 10 18.46 6.72 11.99
N GLU A 11 18.60 5.58 11.34
CA GLU A 11 17.91 5.28 10.07
C GLU A 11 16.41 5.15 10.31
N ILE A 12 16.00 4.46 11.37
CA ILE A 12 14.59 4.35 11.78
C ILE A 12 13.98 5.74 12.05
N ALA A 13 14.74 6.64 12.71
CA ALA A 13 14.28 8.00 12.96
C ALA A 13 14.04 8.78 11.65
N LYS A 14 14.90 8.61 10.63
CA LYS A 14 14.72 9.20 9.30
C LYS A 14 13.51 8.61 8.58
N MET A 15 13.33 7.29 8.62
CA MET A 15 12.15 6.63 8.06
C MET A 15 10.86 7.08 8.74
N ARG A 16 10.88 7.24 10.06
CA ARG A 16 9.75 7.79 10.83
C ARG A 16 9.41 9.22 10.38
N HIS A 17 10.43 10.02 10.08
CA HIS A 17 10.23 11.37 9.55
C HIS A 17 9.56 11.32 8.17
N SER A 18 10.05 10.51 7.24
CA SER A 18 9.43 10.32 5.92
C SER A 18 7.98 9.83 6.04
N GLY A 19 7.71 8.89 6.95
CA GLY A 19 6.35 8.42 7.25
C GLY A 19 5.44 9.52 7.79
N ALA A 20 5.95 10.39 8.66
CA ALA A 20 5.20 11.53 9.17
C ALA A 20 4.88 12.56 8.07
N LEU A 21 5.78 12.75 7.10
CA LEU A 21 5.52 13.58 5.93
C LEU A 21 4.47 12.94 5.02
N LEU A 22 4.56 11.64 4.77
CA LEU A 22 3.58 10.91 3.96
C LEU A 22 2.18 10.96 4.60
N ALA A 23 2.09 10.87 5.92
CA ALA A 23 0.81 11.04 6.63
C ALA A 23 0.17 12.42 6.38
N LYS A 24 0.96 13.50 6.22
CA LYS A 24 0.45 14.83 5.84
C LYS A 24 -0.11 14.84 4.41
N VAL A 25 0.48 14.07 3.48
CA VAL A 25 -0.07 13.91 2.13
C VAL A 25 -1.46 13.29 2.21
N PHE A 26 -1.65 12.23 2.98
CA PHE A 26 -2.97 11.62 3.16
C PHE A 26 -3.96 12.55 3.85
N ALA A 27 -3.54 13.33 4.83
CA ALA A 27 -4.41 14.33 5.47
C ALA A 27 -4.90 15.39 4.47
N MET A 28 -4.05 15.86 3.55
CA MET A 28 -4.44 16.75 2.46
C MET A 28 -5.39 16.04 1.48
N LEU A 29 -5.10 14.80 1.11
CA LEU A 29 -5.91 14.02 0.18
C LEU A 29 -7.29 13.67 0.75
N ASP A 30 -7.44 13.54 2.06
CA ASP A 30 -8.73 13.32 2.72
C ASP A 30 -9.75 14.45 2.43
N GLU A 31 -9.25 15.67 2.23
CA GLU A 31 -10.07 16.82 1.87
C GLU A 31 -10.32 16.94 0.36
N VAL A 32 -9.44 16.36 -0.44
CA VAL A 32 -9.41 16.50 -1.90
C VAL A 32 -10.19 15.38 -2.61
N ILE A 33 -10.12 14.15 -2.08
CA ILE A 33 -10.70 12.98 -2.72
C ILE A 33 -12.20 12.94 -2.47
N VAL A 34 -12.94 13.56 -3.40
CA VAL A 34 -14.40 13.65 -3.39
C VAL A 34 -14.99 13.24 -4.73
N GLU A 35 -16.30 13.04 -4.80
CA GLU A 35 -17.00 12.81 -6.05
C GLU A 35 -16.75 13.96 -7.05
N GLY A 36 -16.50 13.60 -8.31
CA GLY A 36 -16.26 14.56 -9.40
C GLY A 36 -14.80 14.87 -9.68
N ILE A 37 -13.86 14.52 -8.78
CA ILE A 37 -12.44 14.69 -9.05
C ILE A 37 -11.92 13.63 -10.02
N SER A 38 -10.97 13.99 -10.88
CA SER A 38 -10.24 13.02 -11.70
C SER A 38 -9.05 12.42 -10.94
N THR A 39 -8.68 11.19 -11.27
CA THR A 39 -7.49 10.57 -10.67
C THR A 39 -6.20 11.29 -11.06
N MET A 40 -6.17 11.98 -12.22
CA MET A 40 -5.05 12.84 -12.60
C MET A 40 -4.95 14.07 -11.69
N GLU A 41 -6.06 14.72 -11.37
CA GLU A 41 -6.05 15.86 -10.46
C GLU A 41 -5.58 15.46 -9.05
N ILE A 42 -5.93 14.26 -8.57
CA ILE A 42 -5.41 13.72 -7.31
C ILE A 42 -3.88 13.60 -7.39
N ASN A 43 -3.36 13.05 -8.50
CA ASN A 43 -1.92 12.95 -8.75
C ASN A 43 -1.22 14.31 -8.72
N ASP A 44 -1.75 15.28 -9.45
CA ASP A 44 -1.14 16.61 -9.60
C ASP A 44 -1.11 17.37 -8.27
N ARG A 45 -2.18 17.28 -7.47
CA ARG A 45 -2.25 17.88 -6.13
C ARG A 45 -1.27 17.19 -5.16
N ALA A 46 -1.16 15.88 -5.23
CA ALA A 46 -0.18 15.13 -4.41
C ALA A 46 1.25 15.51 -4.79
N GLU A 47 1.56 15.62 -6.08
CA GLU A 47 2.89 16.03 -6.54
C GLU A 47 3.24 17.44 -6.05
N ALA A 48 2.36 18.42 -6.26
CA ALA A 48 2.59 19.77 -5.80
C ALA A 48 2.82 19.83 -4.28
N PHE A 49 2.00 19.14 -3.50
CA PHE A 49 2.13 19.11 -2.05
C PHE A 49 3.44 18.46 -1.59
N ILE A 50 3.82 17.31 -2.17
CA ILE A 50 5.07 16.61 -1.83
C ILE A 50 6.29 17.48 -2.16
N VAL A 51 6.32 18.08 -3.36
CA VAL A 51 7.49 18.81 -3.86
C VAL A 51 7.56 20.21 -3.27
N GLU A 52 6.43 20.96 -3.33
CA GLU A 52 6.43 22.38 -3.00
C GLU A 52 6.25 22.66 -1.51
N GLU A 53 5.41 21.89 -0.81
CA GLU A 53 5.15 22.11 0.61
C GLU A 53 6.07 21.28 1.51
N LEU A 54 6.21 19.98 1.21
CA LEU A 54 6.99 19.06 2.05
C LEU A 54 8.47 19.02 1.68
N LYS A 55 8.88 19.67 0.57
CA LYS A 55 10.28 19.65 0.07
C LYS A 55 10.86 18.24 0.00
N SER A 56 10.03 17.31 -0.44
CA SER A 56 10.32 15.87 -0.53
C SER A 56 10.26 15.40 -1.98
N ARG A 57 10.73 14.19 -2.23
CA ARG A 57 10.73 13.59 -3.57
C ARG A 57 9.64 12.51 -3.65
N PRO A 58 8.75 12.54 -4.65
CA PRO A 58 7.89 11.40 -4.95
C PRO A 58 8.75 10.20 -5.36
N ALA A 59 8.70 9.11 -4.62
CA ALA A 59 9.60 7.99 -4.86
C ALA A 59 9.10 7.03 -5.97
N SER A 60 7.78 6.98 -6.24
CA SER A 60 7.21 6.19 -7.35
C SER A 60 7.53 6.77 -8.72
N LYS A 61 7.64 8.12 -8.83
CA LYS A 61 7.87 8.78 -10.10
C LYS A 61 9.26 8.46 -10.66
N GLY A 62 9.30 7.90 -11.87
CA GLY A 62 10.53 7.43 -12.53
C GLY A 62 10.93 5.99 -12.19
N GLN A 63 10.26 5.31 -11.27
CA GLN A 63 10.44 3.88 -11.03
C GLN A 63 9.85 3.10 -12.22
N TYR A 64 10.63 2.24 -12.83
CA TYR A 64 10.19 1.42 -13.97
C TYR A 64 9.48 2.24 -15.07
N ASP A 65 9.95 3.47 -15.33
CA ASP A 65 9.36 4.43 -16.28
C ASP A 65 7.92 4.91 -15.92
N PHE A 66 7.49 4.73 -14.64
CA PHE A 66 6.20 5.23 -14.19
C PHE A 66 6.23 6.77 -14.05
N PRO A 67 5.38 7.51 -14.81
CA PRO A 67 5.50 8.97 -14.89
C PRO A 67 4.78 9.73 -13.76
N TYR A 68 4.03 9.03 -12.90
CA TYR A 68 3.16 9.63 -11.88
C TYR A 68 3.72 9.44 -10.47
N VAL A 69 3.13 10.18 -9.52
CA VAL A 69 3.60 10.16 -8.12
C VAL A 69 2.83 9.18 -7.24
N LEU A 70 1.68 8.71 -7.72
CA LEU A 70 0.82 7.77 -6.99
C LEU A 70 0.07 6.83 -7.93
N ASN A 71 -0.41 5.73 -7.39
CA ASN A 71 -1.33 4.82 -8.07
C ASN A 71 -2.77 5.10 -7.61
N THR A 72 -3.75 4.93 -8.51
CA THR A 72 -5.18 5.04 -8.21
C THR A 72 -5.92 3.83 -8.73
N SER A 73 -6.24 2.89 -7.87
CA SER A 73 -6.88 1.62 -8.22
C SER A 73 -8.36 1.67 -7.86
N ILE A 74 -9.23 1.80 -8.88
CA ILE A 74 -10.68 1.96 -8.71
C ILE A 74 -11.37 0.60 -8.85
N ASP A 75 -12.27 0.30 -7.94
CA ASP A 75 -13.19 -0.85 -7.91
C ASP A 75 -12.49 -2.20 -8.13
N ASP A 76 -12.51 -2.74 -9.36
CA ASP A 76 -11.94 -4.05 -9.73
C ASP A 76 -10.45 -4.00 -10.10
N VAL A 77 -9.84 -2.84 -10.08
CA VAL A 77 -8.39 -2.70 -10.27
C VAL A 77 -7.69 -3.05 -8.96
N VAL A 78 -6.97 -4.17 -8.95
CA VAL A 78 -6.35 -4.71 -7.73
C VAL A 78 -5.27 -3.79 -7.17
N CYS A 79 -4.35 -3.34 -8.04
CA CYS A 79 -3.26 -2.41 -7.69
C CYS A 79 -2.71 -1.71 -8.95
N HIS A 80 -1.75 -0.79 -8.75
CA HIS A 80 -1.00 -0.11 -9.81
C HIS A 80 -1.90 0.61 -10.84
N GLY A 81 -3.08 1.06 -10.41
CA GLY A 81 -3.97 1.84 -11.27
C GLY A 81 -3.34 3.15 -11.71
N VAL A 82 -3.28 3.39 -13.03
CA VAL A 82 -2.63 4.58 -13.60
C VAL A 82 -3.58 5.77 -13.55
N PRO A 83 -3.16 6.93 -12.99
CA PRO A 83 -3.94 8.17 -13.01
C PRO A 83 -4.33 8.61 -14.43
N SER A 84 -5.52 9.19 -14.55
CA SER A 84 -6.04 9.66 -15.84
C SER A 84 -7.04 10.80 -15.66
N ALA A 85 -6.97 11.80 -16.53
CA ALA A 85 -7.96 12.89 -16.56
C ALA A 85 -9.38 12.41 -16.93
N SER A 86 -9.50 11.27 -17.60
CA SER A 86 -10.79 10.68 -17.96
C SER A 86 -11.39 9.78 -16.88
N LYS A 87 -10.63 9.41 -15.85
CA LYS A 87 -11.12 8.60 -14.72
C LYS A 87 -11.63 9.54 -13.62
N ILE A 88 -12.92 9.83 -13.66
CA ILE A 88 -13.60 10.69 -12.69
C ILE A 88 -14.22 9.83 -11.59
N LEU A 89 -13.95 10.15 -10.33
CA LEU A 89 -14.54 9.47 -9.18
C LEU A 89 -16.04 9.80 -9.07
N ARG A 90 -16.85 8.77 -8.85
CA ARG A 90 -18.30 8.86 -8.73
C ARG A 90 -18.79 8.19 -7.46
N SER A 91 -19.90 8.67 -6.94
CA SER A 91 -20.58 8.02 -5.80
C SER A 91 -20.79 6.54 -6.06
N GLY A 92 -20.48 5.72 -5.07
CA GLY A 92 -20.54 4.25 -5.14
C GLY A 92 -19.21 3.56 -5.42
N MET A 93 -18.19 4.30 -5.92
CA MET A 93 -16.86 3.75 -6.18
C MET A 93 -16.05 3.63 -4.88
N ILE A 94 -15.16 2.64 -4.86
CA ILE A 94 -14.04 2.58 -3.93
C ILE A 94 -12.74 2.81 -4.70
N VAL A 95 -11.78 3.48 -4.11
CA VAL A 95 -10.47 3.71 -4.73
C VAL A 95 -9.36 3.53 -3.71
N ASN A 96 -8.34 2.73 -4.07
CA ASN A 96 -7.08 2.70 -3.36
C ASN A 96 -6.16 3.77 -3.93
N VAL A 97 -5.57 4.57 -3.07
CA VAL A 97 -4.52 5.54 -3.41
C VAL A 97 -3.26 5.11 -2.70
N ASP A 98 -2.22 4.87 -3.47
CA ASP A 98 -0.95 4.30 -3.03
C ASP A 98 0.19 5.25 -3.39
N ILE A 99 0.97 5.67 -2.40
CA ILE A 99 1.95 6.75 -2.52
C ILE A 99 3.23 6.38 -1.80
N THR A 100 4.35 6.66 -2.45
CA THR A 100 5.66 6.60 -1.84
C THR A 100 6.33 7.98 -1.85
N LEU A 101 7.01 8.30 -0.75
CA LEU A 101 7.69 9.58 -0.54
C LEU A 101 9.10 9.32 0.00
N GLU A 102 10.08 10.02 -0.55
CA GLU A 102 11.46 10.00 -0.03
C GLU A 102 11.82 11.35 0.57
N ASN A 103 12.38 11.31 1.78
CA ASN A 103 12.99 12.47 2.41
C ASN A 103 14.28 12.05 3.13
N GLY A 104 15.35 12.82 2.94
CA GLY A 104 16.65 12.53 3.55
C GLY A 104 17.26 11.17 3.19
N GLY A 105 16.95 10.65 2.02
CA GLY A 105 17.46 9.37 1.50
C GLY A 105 16.74 8.13 2.04
N TYR A 106 15.56 8.29 2.63
CA TYR A 106 14.74 7.18 3.12
C TYR A 106 13.29 7.30 2.64
N ILE A 107 12.75 6.16 2.20
CA ILE A 107 11.43 6.07 1.60
C ILE A 107 10.39 5.65 2.64
N ALA A 108 9.23 6.29 2.58
CA ALA A 108 8.00 5.82 3.21
C ALA A 108 7.01 5.41 2.13
N ASP A 109 6.26 4.36 2.40
CA ASP A 109 5.27 3.77 1.53
C ASP A 109 3.98 3.55 2.31
N SER A 110 2.86 3.96 1.74
CA SER A 110 1.54 3.76 2.34
C SER A 110 0.43 3.87 1.32
N SER A 111 -0.64 3.12 1.55
CA SER A 111 -1.86 3.23 0.77
C SER A 111 -3.09 3.39 1.65
N LYS A 112 -4.14 3.99 1.07
CA LYS A 112 -5.42 4.20 1.75
C LYS A 112 -6.59 3.95 0.82
N MET A 113 -7.62 3.28 1.35
CA MET A 113 -8.89 3.10 0.66
C MET A 113 -9.82 4.28 0.94
N TYR A 114 -10.46 4.78 -0.12
CA TYR A 114 -11.50 5.80 -0.06
C TYR A 114 -12.82 5.25 -0.58
N CYS A 115 -13.89 5.50 0.15
CA CYS A 115 -15.26 5.23 -0.28
C CYS A 115 -15.86 6.54 -0.80
N ILE A 116 -16.24 6.61 -2.06
CA ILE A 116 -16.73 7.82 -2.69
C ILE A 116 -18.26 7.90 -2.55
N GLY A 117 -18.74 8.93 -1.86
CA GLY A 117 -20.17 9.09 -1.61
C GLY A 117 -20.79 7.89 -0.90
N GLN A 118 -21.91 7.39 -1.42
CA GLN A 118 -22.60 6.22 -0.86
C GLN A 118 -22.20 4.94 -1.58
N VAL A 119 -21.32 4.16 -0.97
CA VAL A 119 -20.94 2.83 -1.45
C VAL A 119 -21.91 1.76 -0.98
N THR A 120 -21.94 0.63 -1.70
CA THR A 120 -22.76 -0.52 -1.29
C THR A 120 -22.31 -1.10 0.05
N PRO A 121 -23.21 -1.72 0.85
CA PRO A 121 -22.80 -2.40 2.07
C PRO A 121 -21.73 -3.48 1.85
N LEU A 122 -21.71 -4.08 0.68
CA LEU A 122 -20.76 -5.09 0.27
C LEU A 122 -19.35 -4.49 0.09
N ALA A 123 -19.24 -3.37 -0.65
CA ALA A 123 -17.99 -2.65 -0.82
C ALA A 123 -17.45 -2.15 0.52
N LYS A 124 -18.30 -1.58 1.37
CA LYS A 124 -17.91 -1.11 2.72
C LYS A 124 -17.39 -2.25 3.59
N ARG A 125 -18.04 -3.44 3.54
CA ARG A 125 -17.56 -4.63 4.26
C ARG A 125 -16.19 -5.07 3.75
N LEU A 126 -15.97 -5.09 2.44
CA LEU A 126 -14.67 -5.44 1.87
C LEU A 126 -13.59 -4.49 2.37
N VAL A 127 -13.78 -3.17 2.24
CA VAL A 127 -12.81 -2.15 2.68
C VAL A 127 -12.49 -2.31 4.17
N ASN A 128 -13.51 -2.49 5.02
CA ASN A 128 -13.30 -2.70 6.45
C ASN A 128 -12.54 -4.01 6.74
N ASN A 129 -12.87 -5.09 6.03
CA ASN A 129 -12.17 -6.37 6.23
C ASN A 129 -10.70 -6.30 5.80
N VAL A 130 -10.39 -5.63 4.69
CA VAL A 130 -8.99 -5.41 4.27
C VAL A 130 -8.21 -4.65 5.35
N TYR A 131 -8.79 -3.57 5.86
CA TYR A 131 -8.19 -2.76 6.92
C TYR A 131 -7.91 -3.59 8.18
N GLU A 132 -8.91 -4.35 8.66
CA GLU A 132 -8.74 -5.22 9.82
C GLU A 132 -7.75 -6.37 9.56
N SER A 133 -7.76 -6.95 8.37
CA SER A 133 -6.79 -8.00 7.98
C SER A 133 -5.35 -7.46 8.06
N MET A 134 -5.10 -6.26 7.55
CA MET A 134 -3.82 -5.57 7.66
C MET A 134 -3.40 -5.42 9.14
N TRP A 135 -4.31 -4.96 10.00
CA TRP A 135 -4.04 -4.80 11.43
C TRP A 135 -3.79 -6.13 12.15
N GLN A 136 -4.43 -7.24 11.72
CA GLN A 136 -4.08 -8.57 12.26
C GLN A 136 -2.62 -8.92 11.94
N GLY A 137 -2.17 -8.62 10.71
CA GLY A 137 -0.76 -8.77 10.33
C GLY A 137 0.17 -7.89 11.17
N ILE A 138 -0.15 -6.61 11.32
CA ILE A 138 0.65 -5.66 12.11
C ILE A 138 0.77 -6.11 13.58
N ARG A 139 -0.32 -6.57 14.20
CA ARG A 139 -0.32 -7.07 15.59
C ARG A 139 0.51 -8.34 15.78
N ALA A 140 0.75 -9.11 14.72
CA ALA A 140 1.63 -10.27 14.76
C ALA A 140 3.13 -9.90 14.74
N VAL A 141 3.47 -8.66 14.41
CA VAL A 141 4.87 -8.19 14.35
C VAL A 141 5.45 -8.03 15.75
N LYS A 142 6.42 -8.88 16.05
CA LYS A 142 7.23 -8.80 17.28
C LYS A 142 8.54 -9.55 17.08
N PRO A 143 9.59 -9.24 17.82
CA PRO A 143 10.83 -10.02 17.78
C PRO A 143 10.55 -11.51 18.02
N GLY A 144 11.15 -12.38 17.20
CA GLY A 144 10.97 -13.82 17.28
C GLY A 144 9.73 -14.39 16.60
N ALA A 145 8.76 -13.58 16.17
CA ALA A 145 7.72 -14.03 15.25
C ALA A 145 8.31 -14.26 13.85
N THR A 146 7.58 -14.90 12.98
CA THR A 146 8.01 -15.18 11.60
C THR A 146 7.17 -14.41 10.58
N LEU A 147 7.66 -14.27 9.36
CA LEU A 147 6.86 -13.72 8.25
C LEU A 147 5.61 -14.56 7.99
N GLY A 148 5.68 -15.89 8.19
CA GLY A 148 4.52 -16.77 8.10
C GLY A 148 3.44 -16.49 9.14
N ASP A 149 3.81 -16.02 10.35
CA ASP A 149 2.84 -15.60 11.36
C ASP A 149 2.03 -14.38 10.90
N ILE A 150 2.72 -13.40 10.27
CA ILE A 150 2.08 -12.22 9.68
C ILE A 150 1.11 -12.64 8.56
N GLY A 151 1.63 -13.40 7.59
CA GLY A 151 0.83 -13.86 6.45
C GLY A 151 -0.38 -14.69 6.87
N HIS A 152 -0.20 -15.58 7.84
CA HIS A 152 -1.30 -16.38 8.40
C HIS A 152 -2.37 -15.52 9.08
N ALA A 153 -1.96 -14.52 9.87
CA ALA A 153 -2.89 -13.64 10.57
C ALA A 153 -3.78 -12.85 9.59
N VAL A 154 -3.18 -12.31 8.53
CA VAL A 154 -3.88 -11.61 7.43
C VAL A 154 -4.84 -12.56 6.72
N GLN A 155 -4.32 -13.69 6.24
CA GLN A 155 -5.08 -14.69 5.48
C GLN A 155 -6.27 -15.21 6.27
N ARG A 156 -6.06 -15.63 7.50
CA ARG A 156 -7.10 -16.19 8.36
C ARG A 156 -8.25 -15.21 8.54
N HIS A 157 -7.95 -13.93 8.79
CA HIS A 157 -9.01 -12.94 8.99
C HIS A 157 -9.84 -12.73 7.73
N ALA A 158 -9.19 -12.58 6.57
CA ALA A 158 -9.87 -12.39 5.30
C ALA A 158 -10.73 -13.60 4.90
N GLU A 159 -10.16 -14.82 4.99
CA GLU A 159 -10.85 -16.05 4.58
C GLU A 159 -12.00 -16.41 5.52
N GLN A 160 -11.92 -16.14 6.82
CA GLN A 160 -13.04 -16.30 7.76
C GLN A 160 -14.24 -15.42 7.41
N ALA A 161 -14.01 -14.28 6.77
CA ALA A 161 -15.08 -13.41 6.28
C ALA A 161 -15.56 -13.75 4.86
N GLY A 162 -15.03 -14.82 4.25
CA GLY A 162 -15.41 -15.30 2.91
C GLY A 162 -14.69 -14.58 1.77
N TYR A 163 -13.59 -13.89 2.05
CA TYR A 163 -12.75 -13.22 1.07
C TYR A 163 -11.52 -14.06 0.68
N SER A 164 -10.78 -13.64 -0.34
CA SER A 164 -9.57 -14.31 -0.79
C SER A 164 -8.38 -13.36 -0.88
N ILE A 165 -7.19 -13.87 -0.53
CA ILE A 165 -5.92 -13.13 -0.64
C ILE A 165 -5.40 -13.22 -2.08
N VAL A 166 -5.01 -12.08 -2.63
CA VAL A 166 -4.22 -12.01 -3.87
C VAL A 166 -2.80 -12.50 -3.56
N ARG A 167 -2.34 -13.49 -4.33
CA ARG A 167 -1.05 -14.17 -4.06
C ARG A 167 0.09 -13.73 -4.97
N GLU A 168 -0.23 -12.98 -6.01
CA GLU A 168 0.72 -12.50 -7.02
C GLU A 168 1.54 -11.31 -6.56
N TYR A 169 1.11 -10.66 -5.48
CA TYR A 169 1.74 -9.49 -4.89
C TYR A 169 2.01 -9.70 -3.42
N CYS A 170 2.96 -8.96 -2.88
CA CYS A 170 3.36 -9.05 -1.48
C CYS A 170 3.85 -7.69 -0.97
N GLY A 171 3.94 -7.53 0.32
CA GLY A 171 4.72 -6.48 0.94
C GLY A 171 6.22 -6.75 0.82
N HIS A 172 7.03 -5.82 1.23
CA HIS A 172 8.47 -5.84 1.00
C HIS A 172 9.24 -5.10 2.10
N GLY A 173 10.51 -5.43 2.26
CA GLY A 173 11.43 -4.59 2.99
C GLY A 173 11.52 -3.21 2.33
N ILE A 174 11.79 -2.17 3.11
CA ILE A 174 11.87 -0.79 2.64
C ILE A 174 12.91 -0.01 3.43
N GLY A 175 13.51 1.00 2.79
CA GLY A 175 14.52 1.84 3.44
C GLY A 175 15.05 2.90 2.49
N ARG A 176 16.26 2.71 2.00
CA ARG A 176 16.85 3.57 0.96
C ARG A 176 16.32 3.24 -0.42
N ASP A 177 16.03 1.96 -0.65
CA ASP A 177 15.32 1.49 -1.83
C ASP A 177 13.85 1.26 -1.47
N MET A 178 12.95 1.47 -2.45
CA MET A 178 11.53 1.20 -2.30
C MET A 178 11.30 -0.29 -2.02
N HIS A 179 11.96 -1.16 -2.77
CA HIS A 179 11.83 -2.59 -2.64
C HIS A 179 13.15 -3.21 -2.15
N GLU A 180 13.21 -3.53 -0.87
CA GLU A 180 14.27 -4.28 -0.23
C GLU A 180 13.78 -5.69 0.16
N GLU A 181 14.70 -6.57 0.54
CA GLU A 181 14.34 -7.83 1.22
C GLU A 181 13.87 -7.55 2.67
N PRO A 182 12.97 -8.37 3.21
CA PRO A 182 12.38 -9.56 2.63
C PRO A 182 11.07 -9.30 1.87
N ALA A 183 10.64 -10.25 1.05
CA ALA A 183 9.25 -10.32 0.59
C ALA A 183 8.34 -10.71 1.75
N VAL A 184 7.23 -9.99 1.92
CA VAL A 184 6.26 -10.17 3.02
C VAL A 184 4.94 -10.67 2.44
N LEU A 185 4.75 -11.98 2.42
CA LEU A 185 3.53 -12.59 1.91
C LEU A 185 2.36 -12.35 2.87
N HIS A 186 1.18 -12.10 2.33
CA HIS A 186 -0.06 -11.92 3.10
C HIS A 186 -0.83 -13.23 3.30
N TYR A 187 -0.14 -14.37 3.15
CA TYR A 187 -0.60 -15.73 3.41
C TYR A 187 0.57 -16.57 3.90
N GLY A 188 0.28 -17.67 4.57
CA GLY A 188 1.34 -18.55 5.05
C GLY A 188 0.90 -19.45 6.20
N GLN A 189 1.90 -20.12 6.79
CA GLN A 189 1.72 -20.98 7.95
C GLN A 189 2.42 -20.39 9.18
N PRO A 190 1.84 -20.49 10.37
CA PRO A 190 2.48 -20.06 11.60
C PRO A 190 3.85 -20.70 11.78
N GLY A 191 4.81 -19.92 12.26
CA GLY A 191 6.17 -20.36 12.54
C GLY A 191 7.03 -20.62 11.30
N SER A 192 6.54 -20.30 10.09
CA SER A 192 7.29 -20.50 8.86
C SER A 192 7.96 -19.22 8.35
N GLY A 193 9.01 -19.39 7.56
CA GLY A 193 9.74 -18.29 6.93
C GLY A 193 10.74 -17.61 7.85
N LEU A 194 11.12 -16.39 7.49
CA LEU A 194 12.13 -15.62 8.18
C LEU A 194 11.66 -15.20 9.59
N VAL A 195 12.55 -15.34 10.57
CA VAL A 195 12.33 -14.83 11.94
C VAL A 195 12.59 -13.34 11.96
N LEU A 196 11.64 -12.59 12.52
CA LEU A 196 11.74 -11.15 12.66
C LEU A 196 12.77 -10.75 13.71
N GLN A 197 13.54 -9.73 13.38
CA GLN A 197 14.55 -9.15 14.24
C GLN A 197 14.30 -7.64 14.40
N GLU A 198 14.73 -7.11 15.52
CA GLU A 198 14.70 -5.66 15.75
C GLU A 198 15.53 -4.92 14.69
N GLY A 199 15.00 -3.80 14.20
CA GLY A 199 15.60 -3.02 13.12
C GLY A 199 15.17 -3.43 11.70
N MET A 200 14.40 -4.50 11.53
CA MET A 200 13.73 -4.78 10.25
C MET A 200 12.60 -3.78 10.03
N VAL A 201 12.52 -3.24 8.80
CA VAL A 201 11.42 -2.36 8.37
C VAL A 201 10.86 -2.89 7.06
N PHE A 202 9.56 -3.06 6.99
CA PHE A 202 8.88 -3.64 5.83
C PHE A 202 7.41 -3.17 5.77
N THR A 203 6.76 -3.37 4.61
CA THR A 203 5.35 -3.06 4.39
C THR A 203 4.45 -4.27 4.69
N ILE A 204 3.22 -4.00 5.10
CA ILE A 204 2.12 -4.96 5.18
C ILE A 204 0.94 -4.34 4.43
N GLU A 205 0.66 -4.85 3.25
CA GLU A 205 -0.23 -4.24 2.26
C GLU A 205 -1.12 -5.28 1.57
N PRO A 206 -1.99 -5.97 2.31
CA PRO A 206 -2.77 -7.06 1.77
C PRO A 206 -3.74 -6.59 0.68
N MET A 207 -3.77 -7.32 -0.43
CA MET A 207 -4.77 -7.18 -1.48
C MET A 207 -5.78 -8.31 -1.33
N ILE A 208 -7.05 -7.95 -1.19
CA ILE A 208 -8.12 -8.90 -0.85
C ILE A 208 -9.27 -8.74 -1.83
N ASN A 209 -9.70 -9.86 -2.41
CA ASN A 209 -10.80 -9.94 -3.36
C ASN A 209 -12.05 -10.54 -2.74
N GLN A 210 -13.21 -10.09 -3.23
CA GLN A 210 -14.50 -10.61 -2.85
C GLN A 210 -14.77 -12.03 -3.40
N ALA A 211 -14.21 -12.38 -4.57
CA ALA A 211 -14.37 -13.69 -5.22
C ALA A 211 -13.10 -14.53 -5.08
N THR A 212 -13.20 -15.82 -5.42
CA THR A 212 -12.08 -16.77 -5.39
C THR A 212 -10.85 -16.27 -6.14
N ALA A 213 -9.66 -16.65 -5.69
CA ALA A 213 -8.31 -16.15 -5.95
C ALA A 213 -7.80 -16.05 -7.42
N ALA A 214 -8.65 -16.04 -8.43
CA ALA A 214 -8.24 -15.81 -9.81
C ALA A 214 -8.32 -14.31 -10.15
N SER A 215 -7.25 -13.56 -9.90
CA SER A 215 -7.07 -12.24 -10.48
C SER A 215 -6.89 -12.43 -12.00
N SER A 216 -7.89 -12.10 -12.79
CA SER A 216 -7.70 -12.01 -14.24
C SER A 216 -6.83 -10.80 -14.52
N ARG A 217 -5.58 -11.02 -14.98
CA ARG A 217 -4.76 -9.94 -15.52
C ARG A 217 -5.50 -9.33 -16.71
N ARG A 218 -6.22 -8.23 -16.51
CA ARG A 218 -6.54 -7.37 -17.63
C ARG A 218 -5.21 -6.83 -18.15
N LYS A 219 -4.96 -7.00 -19.45
CA LYS A 219 -3.86 -6.34 -20.17
C LYS A 219 -4.13 -4.83 -20.21
N THR A 220 -3.95 -4.14 -19.09
CA THR A 220 -3.83 -2.70 -19.07
C THR A 220 -2.34 -2.40 -19.14
N ALA A 221 -1.96 -1.63 -20.14
CA ALA A 221 -0.59 -1.29 -20.48
C ALA A 221 0.19 -0.78 -19.26
N GLY A 222 1.09 -1.59 -18.79
CA GLY A 222 2.01 -1.33 -17.70
C GLY A 222 2.70 -2.65 -17.39
N ARG A 223 3.82 -2.94 -18.07
CA ARG A 223 4.74 -4.00 -17.62
C ARG A 223 5.51 -3.40 -16.44
N TRP A 224 5.29 -3.95 -15.29
CA TRP A 224 6.14 -3.76 -14.10
C TRP A 224 6.92 -5.02 -13.81
#